data_10268c9479ef806ffe1d8c72d84290fe
#
_entry.id   10268c9479ef806ffe1d8c72d84290fe
#
_cell.length_a   1.000
_cell.length_b   1.000
_cell.length_c   1.000
_cell.angle_alpha   90.00
_cell.angle_beta   90.00
_cell.angle_gamma   90.00
#
_symmetry.space_group_name_H-M   'P 1'
#
loop_
_entity.id
_entity.type
_entity.pdbx_description
1 polymer ?
#
loop_
_entity_poly.entity_id
_entity_poly.type
_entity_poly.pdbx_seq_one_letter_code
_entity_poly.pdbx_strand_id
1 'polypeptide(L)'
;RQPDPVLQQIEQSYDLSISTNDAFRAVSKYWDRITRPEQLMSACINAMRVLTDPAETGAVTLCLPQDVQGEAWDYPESFFARRVHRLDRRPASAAQLADAVAAIKASRKPLIVCGGGVKYSGAGETLSRFAERYGVPFAETQAGKGTVVSSHPLNVGGVGETGCLAANLLAKEADLVIGVGTRFSDFTTASKWIFQHPEVRFLNINVSNFDAWKLDGIAMLADAREAMTALDAALADSGWQAGWGAQIESVQLKETQRVYQAVWQEKSFVPEIDDHLDRESVYREFRQITDSTLTQSSVLGVLNETLPAEAVIVAAAGSLPGDLQRVWRNRAENTYHVEYGYSCMGYEVNAALGVKLAQPQSEVYSLVGDGSFMMLHSELVTSLQERAKINVVLFDNMANGCINNLQMEHGMDSFGTEFRYRQPETGQLQGGLVPVDFATIAAGYGCKTWRVTTLDELRHALDAARRETVSTLIDIKVLPKTMVHKYGSWWNVG
;
A
#
# COMPACT_ATOMS: atom_id res chain seq x y z
N ARG A 1 -6.04 12.90 -40.77
CA ARG A 1 -5.15 11.74 -40.90
C ARG A 1 -4.71 11.63 -42.34
N GLN A 2 -3.43 11.64 -42.60
CA GLN A 2 -2.87 11.43 -43.93
C GLN A 2 -3.18 10.01 -44.39
N PRO A 3 -3.42 9.77 -45.70
CA PRO A 3 -3.69 8.43 -46.20
C PRO A 3 -2.52 7.46 -46.04
N ASP A 4 -1.30 7.96 -46.06
CA ASP A 4 -0.11 7.15 -45.89
C ASP A 4 0.39 7.19 -44.45
N PRO A 5 0.85 6.05 -43.88
CA PRO A 5 1.39 6.02 -42.53
C PRO A 5 2.67 6.86 -42.45
N VAL A 6 2.90 7.49 -41.33
CA VAL A 6 4.17 8.16 -41.01
C VAL A 6 5.26 7.08 -40.97
N LEU A 7 6.29 7.23 -41.80
CA LEU A 7 7.33 6.20 -41.97
C LEU A 7 8.28 6.05 -40.79
N GLN A 8 8.28 7.02 -39.89
CA GLN A 8 9.19 7.01 -38.74
C GLN A 8 8.82 5.94 -37.70
N GLN A 9 7.51 5.68 -37.50
CA GLN A 9 7.01 4.72 -36.52
C GLN A 9 5.84 3.96 -37.15
N ILE A 10 6.09 2.74 -37.60
CA ILE A 10 5.05 1.85 -38.12
C ILE A 10 4.52 1.06 -36.89
N GLU A 11 3.30 1.37 -36.47
CA GLU A 11 2.71 0.74 -35.29
C GLU A 11 2.15 -0.66 -35.62
N GLN A 12 1.35 -0.77 -36.69
CA GLN A 12 0.70 -2.01 -37.10
C GLN A 12 0.70 -2.15 -38.62
N SER A 13 1.36 -3.17 -39.14
CA SER A 13 1.42 -3.41 -40.58
C SER A 13 0.19 -4.12 -41.13
N TYR A 14 -0.57 -4.80 -40.28
CA TYR A 14 -1.73 -5.63 -40.67
C TYR A 14 -3.07 -4.93 -40.40
N ASP A 15 -3.12 -3.88 -39.57
CA ASP A 15 -4.34 -3.15 -39.27
C ASP A 15 -4.01 -1.63 -39.06
N LEU A 16 -4.24 -0.84 -40.09
CA LEU A 16 -3.95 0.61 -40.02
C LEU A 16 -4.94 1.41 -39.18
N SER A 17 -6.01 0.79 -38.68
CA SER A 17 -6.98 1.44 -37.79
C SER A 17 -6.53 1.41 -36.31
N ILE A 18 -5.60 0.51 -35.95
CA ILE A 18 -5.07 0.33 -34.60
C ILE A 18 -3.78 1.15 -34.46
N SER A 19 -3.59 1.75 -33.29
CA SER A 19 -2.35 2.40 -32.88
C SER A 19 -1.90 1.88 -31.52
N THR A 20 -0.64 2.11 -31.16
CA THR A 20 -0.09 1.73 -29.84
C THR A 20 -0.93 2.27 -28.69
N ASN A 21 -1.58 3.42 -28.87
CA ASN A 21 -2.47 4.03 -27.87
C ASN A 21 -3.69 3.16 -27.53
N ASP A 22 -4.11 2.28 -28.44
CA ASP A 22 -5.25 1.37 -28.18
C ASP A 22 -4.95 0.35 -27.07
N ALA A 23 -3.68 0.07 -26.78
CA ALA A 23 -3.28 -0.79 -25.65
C ALA A 23 -3.72 -0.21 -24.30
N PHE A 24 -3.84 1.11 -24.17
CA PHE A 24 -4.27 1.77 -22.94
C PHE A 24 -5.79 1.73 -22.70
N ARG A 25 -6.59 1.28 -23.67
CA ARG A 25 -8.05 1.15 -23.50
C ARG A 25 -8.40 0.21 -22.36
N ALA A 26 -7.71 -0.90 -22.24
CA ALA A 26 -7.98 -1.93 -21.24
C ALA A 26 -7.71 -1.46 -19.79
N VAL A 27 -6.85 -0.45 -19.62
CA VAL A 27 -6.43 0.08 -18.31
C VAL A 27 -6.97 1.48 -18.02
N SER A 28 -7.87 1.98 -18.87
CA SER A 28 -8.47 3.32 -18.73
C SER A 28 -9.95 3.23 -18.38
N LYS A 29 -10.40 4.04 -17.41
CA LYS A 29 -11.83 4.25 -17.10
C LYS A 29 -12.50 5.16 -18.14
N TYR A 30 -11.73 6.03 -18.76
CA TYR A 30 -12.12 6.80 -19.93
C TYR A 30 -10.96 6.87 -20.91
N TRP A 31 -11.24 6.53 -22.15
CA TRP A 31 -10.27 6.60 -23.25
C TRP A 31 -10.91 7.30 -24.45
N ASP A 32 -10.21 8.25 -25.03
CA ASP A 32 -10.67 8.94 -26.24
C ASP A 32 -9.50 9.26 -27.18
N ARG A 33 -9.78 9.31 -28.49
CA ARG A 33 -8.84 9.74 -29.50
C ARG A 33 -9.37 11.01 -30.16
N ILE A 34 -8.63 12.10 -29.99
CA ILE A 34 -8.98 13.43 -30.51
C ILE A 34 -8.60 13.48 -31.99
N THR A 35 -9.55 13.24 -32.88
CA THR A 35 -9.33 13.25 -34.32
C THR A 35 -9.63 14.60 -34.97
N ARG A 36 -10.20 15.53 -34.22
CA ARG A 36 -10.49 16.92 -34.61
C ARG A 36 -10.37 17.84 -33.41
N PRO A 37 -9.85 19.08 -33.56
CA PRO A 37 -9.61 19.98 -32.43
C PRO A 37 -10.84 20.22 -31.53
N GLU A 38 -12.04 20.42 -32.11
CA GLU A 38 -13.27 20.69 -31.37
C GLU A 38 -13.68 19.55 -30.40
N GLN A 39 -13.27 18.31 -30.68
CA GLN A 39 -13.56 17.16 -29.84
C GLN A 39 -12.89 17.26 -28.44
N LEU A 40 -11.78 18.02 -28.35
CA LEU A 40 -11.05 18.19 -27.08
C LEU A 40 -11.95 18.73 -25.98
N MET A 41 -12.90 19.61 -26.30
CA MET A 41 -13.80 20.22 -25.31
C MET A 41 -14.64 19.15 -24.58
N SER A 42 -15.29 18.26 -25.31
CA SER A 42 -16.12 17.18 -24.72
C SER A 42 -15.27 16.11 -24.07
N ALA A 43 -14.11 15.79 -24.66
CA ALA A 43 -13.18 14.83 -24.09
C ALA A 43 -12.64 15.28 -22.73
N CYS A 44 -12.24 16.55 -22.56
CA CYS A 44 -11.81 17.11 -21.28
C CYS A 44 -12.93 17.08 -20.22
N ILE A 45 -14.18 17.38 -20.60
CA ILE A 45 -15.33 17.32 -19.69
C ILE A 45 -15.55 15.87 -19.20
N ASN A 46 -15.52 14.89 -20.11
CA ASN A 46 -15.65 13.47 -19.74
C ASN A 46 -14.48 12.96 -18.92
N ALA A 47 -13.26 13.39 -19.23
CA ALA A 47 -12.08 13.09 -18.43
C ALA A 47 -12.26 13.56 -16.98
N MET A 48 -12.66 14.82 -16.78
CA MET A 48 -12.89 15.38 -15.44
C MET A 48 -14.06 14.72 -14.72
N ARG A 49 -15.13 14.35 -15.43
CA ARG A 49 -16.24 13.58 -14.85
C ARG A 49 -15.74 12.27 -14.23
N VAL A 50 -14.85 11.53 -14.90
CA VAL A 50 -14.29 10.28 -14.39
C VAL A 50 -13.30 10.55 -13.25
N LEU A 51 -12.40 11.51 -13.40
CA LEU A 51 -11.39 11.83 -12.38
C LEU A 51 -11.98 12.35 -11.07
N THR A 52 -13.19 12.92 -11.11
CA THR A 52 -13.86 13.49 -9.92
C THR A 52 -15.00 12.64 -9.37
N ASP A 53 -15.28 11.47 -9.95
CA ASP A 53 -16.29 10.54 -9.43
C ASP A 53 -15.70 9.70 -8.30
N PRO A 54 -16.27 9.70 -7.09
CA PRO A 54 -15.71 8.96 -5.97
C PRO A 54 -15.83 7.42 -6.10
N ALA A 55 -16.73 6.91 -6.93
CA ALA A 55 -16.95 5.47 -7.13
C ALA A 55 -16.23 4.93 -8.38
N GLU A 56 -16.30 5.69 -9.48
CA GLU A 56 -15.83 5.25 -10.81
C GLU A 56 -14.51 5.91 -11.21
N THR A 57 -13.84 6.64 -10.31
CA THR A 57 -12.54 7.24 -10.61
C THR A 57 -11.50 6.21 -11.05
N GLY A 58 -10.63 6.62 -11.96
CA GLY A 58 -9.55 5.79 -12.48
C GLY A 58 -8.75 6.50 -13.55
N ALA A 59 -7.84 5.79 -14.18
CA ALA A 59 -6.98 6.34 -15.23
C ALA A 59 -7.81 6.86 -16.41
N VAL A 60 -7.40 8.01 -16.94
CA VAL A 60 -7.96 8.63 -18.14
C VAL A 60 -6.86 8.77 -19.19
N THR A 61 -7.14 8.34 -20.39
CA THR A 61 -6.24 8.46 -21.54
C THR A 61 -6.88 9.31 -22.63
N LEU A 62 -6.23 10.42 -22.98
CA LEU A 62 -6.58 11.24 -24.14
C LEU A 62 -5.45 11.14 -25.17
N CYS A 63 -5.73 10.56 -26.32
CA CYS A 63 -4.77 10.41 -27.41
C CYS A 63 -4.89 11.57 -28.37
N LEU A 64 -3.78 12.28 -28.59
CA LEU A 64 -3.71 13.42 -29.50
C LEU A 64 -2.81 13.06 -30.69
N PRO A 65 -3.38 12.69 -31.87
CA PRO A 65 -2.61 12.44 -33.07
C PRO A 65 -1.75 13.65 -33.44
N GLN A 66 -0.55 13.41 -33.93
CA GLN A 66 0.43 14.46 -34.20
C GLN A 66 -0.05 15.49 -35.20
N ASP A 67 -0.78 15.09 -36.26
CA ASP A 67 -1.37 15.97 -37.25
C ASP A 67 -2.42 16.89 -36.63
N VAL A 68 -3.29 16.38 -35.78
CA VAL A 68 -4.34 17.16 -35.10
C VAL A 68 -3.76 18.20 -34.14
N GLN A 69 -2.61 17.92 -33.53
CA GLN A 69 -1.95 18.86 -32.60
C GLN A 69 -1.52 20.15 -33.31
N GLY A 70 -1.28 20.09 -34.62
CA GLY A 70 -0.92 21.24 -35.43
C GLY A 70 -2.11 22.05 -35.99
N GLU A 71 -3.35 21.58 -35.80
CA GLU A 71 -4.54 22.26 -36.30
C GLU A 71 -4.98 23.39 -35.39
N ALA A 72 -5.49 24.46 -35.97
CA ALA A 72 -6.06 25.60 -35.25
C ALA A 72 -7.59 25.46 -35.13
N TRP A 73 -8.15 25.93 -34.01
CA TRP A 73 -9.58 25.97 -33.77
C TRP A 73 -9.95 27.18 -32.90
N ASP A 74 -11.09 27.80 -33.18
CA ASP A 74 -11.63 28.90 -32.38
C ASP A 74 -12.36 28.34 -31.14
N TYR A 75 -11.60 28.06 -30.06
CA TYR A 75 -12.19 27.66 -28.81
C TYR A 75 -12.92 28.83 -28.15
N PRO A 76 -14.16 28.64 -27.67
CA PRO A 76 -14.84 29.68 -26.91
C PRO A 76 -14.10 29.98 -25.59
N GLU A 77 -14.02 31.26 -25.20
CA GLU A 77 -13.34 31.68 -23.98
C GLU A 77 -13.85 30.93 -22.71
N SER A 78 -15.13 30.55 -22.69
CA SER A 78 -15.74 29.78 -21.62
C SER A 78 -15.10 28.37 -21.42
N PHE A 79 -14.46 27.83 -22.48
CA PHE A 79 -13.73 26.56 -22.36
C PHE A 79 -12.51 26.69 -21.39
N PHE A 80 -11.85 27.82 -21.41
CA PHE A 80 -10.68 28.11 -20.57
C PHE A 80 -11.04 28.68 -19.19
N ALA A 81 -12.32 28.92 -18.94
CA ALA A 81 -12.77 29.43 -17.65
C ALA A 81 -12.43 28.43 -16.52
N ARG A 82 -11.93 28.95 -15.38
CA ARG A 82 -11.67 28.14 -14.20
C ARG A 82 -12.96 27.46 -13.72
N ARG A 83 -12.88 26.16 -13.54
CA ARG A 83 -13.97 25.32 -13.02
C ARG A 83 -13.60 24.78 -11.66
N VAL A 84 -14.57 24.74 -10.74
CA VAL A 84 -14.45 24.10 -9.44
C VAL A 84 -15.28 22.83 -9.47
N HIS A 85 -14.60 21.68 -9.36
CA HIS A 85 -15.24 20.39 -9.25
C HIS A 85 -15.48 20.09 -7.78
N ARG A 86 -16.74 19.81 -7.42
CA ARG A 86 -17.11 19.36 -6.08
C ARG A 86 -17.17 17.85 -6.04
N LEU A 87 -16.59 17.26 -5.01
CA LEU A 87 -16.72 15.83 -4.70
C LEU A 87 -17.89 15.67 -3.74
N ASP A 88 -19.07 15.38 -4.26
CA ASP A 88 -20.25 15.17 -3.44
C ASP A 88 -20.18 13.83 -2.71
N ARG A 89 -20.54 13.86 -1.42
CA ARG A 89 -20.57 12.66 -0.58
C ARG A 89 -21.96 12.04 -0.61
N ARG A 90 -22.04 10.79 -1.06
CA ARG A 90 -23.28 10.06 -1.23
C ARG A 90 -23.83 9.59 0.11
N PRO A 91 -25.05 9.98 0.55
CA PRO A 91 -25.71 9.39 1.71
C PRO A 91 -26.31 8.01 1.36
N ALA A 92 -26.50 7.16 2.37
CA ALA A 92 -27.25 5.91 2.22
C ALA A 92 -28.75 6.18 2.04
N SER A 93 -29.45 5.24 1.39
CA SER A 93 -30.91 5.25 1.42
C SER A 93 -31.43 4.87 2.82
N ALA A 94 -32.66 5.30 3.14
CA ALA A 94 -33.28 4.97 4.42
C ALA A 94 -33.43 3.45 4.64
N ALA A 95 -33.70 2.68 3.58
CA ALA A 95 -33.81 1.23 3.65
C ALA A 95 -32.45 0.60 3.98
N GLN A 96 -31.36 1.01 3.28
CA GLN A 96 -30.01 0.51 3.54
C GLN A 96 -29.54 0.85 4.97
N LEU A 97 -29.87 2.04 5.46
CA LEU A 97 -29.56 2.42 6.84
C LEU A 97 -30.34 1.53 7.84
N ALA A 98 -31.60 1.26 7.61
CA ALA A 98 -32.40 0.40 8.48
C ALA A 98 -31.86 -1.04 8.53
N ASP A 99 -31.48 -1.61 7.38
CA ASP A 99 -30.89 -2.95 7.29
C ASP A 99 -29.54 -3.01 8.02
N ALA A 100 -28.70 -2.00 7.85
CA ALA A 100 -27.41 -1.90 8.53
C ALA A 100 -27.56 -1.80 10.05
N VAL A 101 -28.48 -0.95 10.53
CA VAL A 101 -28.80 -0.81 11.96
C VAL A 101 -29.32 -2.13 12.54
N ALA A 102 -30.22 -2.82 11.83
CA ALA A 102 -30.74 -4.13 12.26
C ALA A 102 -29.61 -5.17 12.38
N ALA A 103 -28.70 -5.21 11.40
CA ALA A 103 -27.54 -6.11 11.43
C ALA A 103 -26.61 -5.83 12.61
N ILE A 104 -26.29 -4.56 12.87
CA ILE A 104 -25.45 -4.15 14.00
C ILE A 104 -26.11 -4.53 15.33
N LYS A 105 -27.38 -4.22 15.52
CA LYS A 105 -28.12 -4.54 16.76
C LYS A 105 -28.23 -6.04 17.02
N ALA A 106 -28.26 -6.85 15.98
CA ALA A 106 -28.30 -8.31 16.08
C ALA A 106 -26.93 -8.94 16.30
N SER A 107 -25.83 -8.19 16.16
CA SER A 107 -24.47 -8.70 16.38
C SER A 107 -24.05 -8.57 17.83
N ARG A 108 -23.16 -9.47 18.24
CA ARG A 108 -22.54 -9.46 19.56
C ARG A 108 -21.06 -9.08 19.52
N LYS A 109 -20.33 -9.55 18.51
CA LYS A 109 -18.88 -9.35 18.34
C LYS A 109 -18.59 -8.72 16.97
N PRO A 110 -19.03 -7.49 16.69
CA PRO A 110 -18.73 -6.83 15.44
C PRO A 110 -17.27 -6.39 15.37
N LEU A 111 -16.67 -6.46 14.17
CA LEU A 111 -15.35 -5.91 13.87
C LEU A 111 -15.47 -4.95 12.69
N ILE A 112 -15.00 -3.71 12.85
CA ILE A 112 -14.86 -2.78 11.74
C ILE A 112 -13.58 -3.09 10.98
N VAL A 113 -13.66 -3.13 9.64
CA VAL A 113 -12.50 -3.17 8.74
C VAL A 113 -12.39 -1.83 8.02
N CYS A 114 -11.45 -1.00 8.50
CA CYS A 114 -11.19 0.34 7.99
C CYS A 114 -10.37 0.26 6.69
N GLY A 115 -10.97 0.63 5.57
CA GLY A 115 -10.32 0.70 4.27
C GLY A 115 -9.91 2.10 3.86
N GLY A 116 -9.30 2.24 2.67
CA GLY A 116 -8.88 3.52 2.10
C GLY A 116 -10.00 4.52 1.90
N GLY A 117 -11.24 4.06 1.71
CA GLY A 117 -12.41 4.94 1.60
C GLY A 117 -12.65 5.80 2.85
N VAL A 118 -12.28 5.33 4.03
CA VAL A 118 -12.33 6.14 5.28
C VAL A 118 -11.36 7.32 5.19
N LYS A 119 -10.14 7.08 4.72
CA LYS A 119 -9.12 8.12 4.49
C LYS A 119 -9.60 9.15 3.47
N TYR A 120 -10.07 8.69 2.30
CA TYR A 120 -10.53 9.56 1.21
C TYR A 120 -11.77 10.39 1.58
N SER A 121 -12.64 9.86 2.43
CA SER A 121 -13.81 10.61 2.91
C SER A 121 -13.50 11.54 4.08
N GLY A 122 -12.29 11.47 4.66
CA GLY A 122 -11.94 12.19 5.89
C GLY A 122 -12.78 11.74 7.08
N ALA A 123 -13.06 10.42 7.18
CA ALA A 123 -13.95 9.86 8.18
C ALA A 123 -13.23 9.26 9.41
N GLY A 124 -11.92 9.49 9.57
CA GLY A 124 -11.12 8.92 10.67
C GLY A 124 -11.71 9.26 12.05
N GLU A 125 -11.95 10.54 12.33
CA GLU A 125 -12.57 10.99 13.58
C GLU A 125 -13.99 10.43 13.79
N THR A 126 -14.81 10.36 12.72
CA THR A 126 -16.16 9.81 12.80
C THR A 126 -16.14 8.31 13.12
N LEU A 127 -15.18 7.56 12.53
CA LEU A 127 -14.96 6.15 12.83
C LEU A 127 -14.51 5.96 14.28
N SER A 128 -13.53 6.76 14.75
CA SER A 128 -13.04 6.71 16.14
C SER A 128 -14.16 6.93 17.16
N ARG A 129 -14.97 7.97 16.98
CA ARG A 129 -16.12 8.26 17.87
C ARG A 129 -17.15 7.13 17.88
N PHE A 130 -17.47 6.56 16.72
CA PHE A 130 -18.37 5.42 16.63
C PHE A 130 -17.79 4.20 17.37
N ALA A 131 -16.51 3.89 17.12
CA ALA A 131 -15.81 2.80 17.77
C ALA A 131 -15.84 2.95 19.31
N GLU A 132 -15.47 4.12 19.82
CA GLU A 132 -15.45 4.43 21.26
C GLU A 132 -16.86 4.35 21.88
N ARG A 133 -17.85 4.96 21.21
CA ARG A 133 -19.23 5.02 21.73
C ARG A 133 -19.85 3.65 21.91
N TYR A 134 -19.57 2.73 20.98
CA TYR A 134 -20.19 1.41 20.96
C TYR A 134 -19.26 0.25 21.36
N GLY A 135 -18.01 0.54 21.72
CA GLY A 135 -17.02 -0.46 22.11
C GLY A 135 -16.62 -1.39 20.96
N VAL A 136 -16.66 -0.94 19.70
CA VAL A 136 -16.39 -1.76 18.53
C VAL A 136 -14.91 -1.62 18.14
N PRO A 137 -14.09 -2.69 18.19
CA PRO A 137 -12.74 -2.64 17.69
C PRO A 137 -12.70 -2.45 16.16
N PHE A 138 -11.64 -1.82 15.68
CA PHE A 138 -11.42 -1.68 14.25
C PHE A 138 -10.03 -2.15 13.85
N ALA A 139 -9.99 -2.85 12.73
CA ALA A 139 -8.77 -3.28 12.05
C ALA A 139 -8.57 -2.47 10.77
N GLU A 140 -7.34 -2.38 10.30
CA GLU A 140 -6.95 -1.58 9.14
C GLU A 140 -6.58 -2.47 7.96
N THR A 141 -7.00 -2.10 6.74
CA THR A 141 -6.37 -2.62 5.52
C THR A 141 -5.08 -1.86 5.25
N GLN A 142 -4.24 -2.29 4.30
CA GLN A 142 -3.06 -1.52 3.89
C GLN A 142 -3.43 -0.07 3.48
N ALA A 143 -4.51 0.09 2.73
CA ALA A 143 -4.96 1.42 2.29
C ALA A 143 -5.61 2.25 3.42
N GLY A 144 -6.19 1.58 4.42
CA GLY A 144 -6.82 2.24 5.58
C GLY A 144 -5.84 2.58 6.70
N LYS A 145 -4.65 1.95 6.70
CA LYS A 145 -3.65 2.16 7.74
C LYS A 145 -3.22 3.61 7.85
N GLY A 146 -3.17 4.10 9.08
CA GLY A 146 -2.84 5.50 9.38
C GLY A 146 -3.99 6.48 9.14
N THR A 147 -5.22 6.03 8.94
CA THR A 147 -6.41 6.89 8.99
C THR A 147 -6.69 7.33 10.43
N VAL A 148 -6.44 6.45 11.39
CA VAL A 148 -6.46 6.70 12.83
C VAL A 148 -5.10 6.30 13.39
N VAL A 149 -4.61 7.02 14.39
CA VAL A 149 -3.33 6.71 15.04
C VAL A 149 -3.33 5.30 15.66
N SER A 150 -2.19 4.62 15.61
CA SER A 150 -2.08 3.24 16.09
C SER A 150 -2.20 3.09 17.61
N SER A 151 -2.08 4.19 18.35
CA SER A 151 -2.26 4.22 19.82
C SER A 151 -3.72 4.29 20.27
N HIS A 152 -4.68 4.40 19.33
CA HIS A 152 -6.09 4.40 19.69
C HIS A 152 -6.48 3.06 20.37
N PRO A 153 -7.17 3.07 21.53
CA PRO A 153 -7.38 1.85 22.35
C PRO A 153 -8.20 0.75 21.63
N LEU A 154 -8.98 1.10 20.61
CA LEU A 154 -9.76 0.13 19.82
C LEU A 154 -9.12 -0.20 18.46
N ASN A 155 -7.95 0.38 18.12
CA ASN A 155 -7.18 0.00 16.95
C ASN A 155 -6.45 -1.32 17.22
N VAL A 156 -6.79 -2.37 16.49
CA VAL A 156 -6.17 -3.70 16.64
C VAL A 156 -5.17 -4.01 15.53
N GLY A 157 -4.80 -3.00 14.73
CA GLY A 157 -3.80 -3.10 13.67
C GLY A 157 -4.34 -3.66 12.36
N GLY A 158 -3.44 -4.06 11.49
CA GLY A 158 -3.78 -4.59 10.17
C GLY A 158 -4.51 -5.93 10.21
N VAL A 159 -5.45 -6.18 9.30
CA VAL A 159 -6.16 -7.45 9.15
C VAL A 159 -5.81 -8.15 7.85
N GLY A 160 -5.84 -9.46 7.85
CA GLY A 160 -5.69 -10.30 6.66
C GLY A 160 -4.35 -10.99 6.59
N GLU A 161 -3.87 -11.23 5.38
CA GLU A 161 -2.68 -12.03 5.10
C GLU A 161 -1.41 -11.43 5.72
N THR A 162 -1.20 -10.15 5.51
CA THR A 162 -0.10 -9.39 6.11
C THR A 162 -0.51 -8.71 7.43
N GLY A 163 -1.60 -9.17 8.02
CA GLY A 163 -2.21 -8.55 9.20
C GLY A 163 -1.47 -8.82 10.50
N CYS A 164 -1.87 -8.06 11.52
CA CYS A 164 -1.43 -8.20 12.90
C CYS A 164 -2.12 -9.38 13.60
N LEU A 165 -1.46 -9.95 14.59
CA LEU A 165 -2.02 -11.07 15.37
C LEU A 165 -3.33 -10.68 16.05
N ALA A 166 -3.40 -9.49 16.66
CA ALA A 166 -4.60 -9.02 17.36
C ALA A 166 -5.80 -8.93 16.43
N ALA A 167 -5.66 -8.26 15.27
CA ALA A 167 -6.73 -8.10 14.30
C ALA A 167 -7.20 -9.44 13.74
N ASN A 168 -6.26 -10.33 13.41
CA ASN A 168 -6.57 -11.64 12.85
C ASN A 168 -7.27 -12.56 13.86
N LEU A 169 -6.92 -12.50 15.15
CA LEU A 169 -7.62 -13.25 16.19
C LEU A 169 -9.06 -12.76 16.37
N LEU A 170 -9.29 -11.44 16.39
CA LEU A 170 -10.67 -10.91 16.48
C LEU A 170 -11.47 -11.19 15.21
N ALA A 171 -10.86 -11.11 14.03
CA ALA A 171 -11.52 -11.40 12.76
C ALA A 171 -12.07 -12.83 12.70
N LYS A 172 -11.37 -13.82 13.29
CA LYS A 172 -11.82 -15.21 13.36
C LYS A 172 -13.08 -15.40 14.20
N GLU A 173 -13.30 -14.54 15.19
CA GLU A 173 -14.42 -14.64 16.12
C GLU A 173 -15.55 -13.68 15.82
N ALA A 174 -15.38 -12.74 14.89
CA ALA A 174 -16.36 -11.72 14.57
C ALA A 174 -17.63 -12.34 13.95
N ASP A 175 -18.79 -12.07 14.54
CA ASP A 175 -20.11 -12.46 14.03
C ASP A 175 -20.68 -11.47 13.00
N LEU A 176 -20.15 -10.23 13.00
CA LEU A 176 -20.42 -9.21 11.98
C LEU A 176 -19.12 -8.49 11.61
N VAL A 177 -18.80 -8.48 10.34
CA VAL A 177 -17.69 -7.69 9.78
C VAL A 177 -18.24 -6.46 9.09
N ILE A 178 -17.91 -5.28 9.60
CA ILE A 178 -18.35 -3.99 9.05
C ILE A 178 -17.23 -3.43 8.19
N GLY A 179 -17.28 -3.68 6.89
CA GLY A 179 -16.35 -3.09 5.94
C GLY A 179 -16.66 -1.63 5.65
N VAL A 180 -15.77 -0.72 5.97
CA VAL A 180 -15.93 0.71 5.73
C VAL A 180 -14.92 1.17 4.70
N GLY A 181 -15.37 1.43 3.47
CA GLY A 181 -14.51 1.87 2.36
C GLY A 181 -13.40 0.88 2.00
N THR A 182 -13.65 -0.41 2.14
CA THR A 182 -12.73 -1.50 1.76
C THR A 182 -13.27 -2.31 0.59
N ARG A 183 -12.36 -2.87 -0.21
CA ARG A 183 -12.70 -3.74 -1.34
C ARG A 183 -12.75 -5.22 -0.99
N PHE A 184 -12.44 -5.61 0.24
CA PHE A 184 -12.31 -7.01 0.65
C PHE A 184 -11.52 -7.86 -0.35
N SER A 185 -10.30 -7.42 -0.63
CA SER A 185 -9.34 -8.17 -1.47
C SER A 185 -8.88 -9.45 -0.79
N ASP A 186 -8.21 -10.31 -1.54
CA ASP A 186 -7.62 -11.54 -0.99
C ASP A 186 -6.66 -11.25 0.17
N PHE A 187 -5.85 -10.21 0.07
CA PHE A 187 -4.97 -9.81 1.17
C PHE A 187 -5.72 -9.42 2.43
N THR A 188 -6.80 -8.64 2.32
CA THR A 188 -7.60 -8.22 3.48
C THR A 188 -8.36 -9.37 4.12
N THR A 189 -8.76 -10.36 3.34
CA THR A 189 -9.59 -11.48 3.78
C THR A 189 -8.81 -12.78 3.99
N ALA A 190 -7.49 -12.78 3.73
CA ALA A 190 -6.68 -13.99 3.61
C ALA A 190 -7.38 -15.02 2.70
N SER A 191 -7.74 -14.60 1.49
CA SER A 191 -8.54 -15.38 0.53
C SER A 191 -9.85 -15.93 1.12
N LYS A 192 -10.55 -15.10 1.88
CA LYS A 192 -11.80 -15.39 2.63
C LYS A 192 -11.63 -16.29 3.86
N TRP A 193 -10.43 -16.70 4.19
CA TRP A 193 -10.18 -17.65 5.27
C TRP A 193 -10.22 -17.02 6.66
N ILE A 194 -9.91 -15.72 6.81
CA ILE A 194 -9.72 -15.09 8.11
C ILE A 194 -11.01 -15.00 8.94
N PHE A 195 -12.18 -14.94 8.33
CA PHE A 195 -13.47 -14.81 8.99
C PHE A 195 -14.09 -16.19 9.22
N GLN A 196 -13.85 -16.79 10.39
CA GLN A 196 -14.14 -18.20 10.67
C GLN A 196 -15.38 -18.43 11.55
N HIS A 197 -16.03 -17.36 12.04
CA HIS A 197 -17.24 -17.53 12.81
C HIS A 197 -18.35 -18.19 11.95
N PRO A 198 -19.01 -19.27 12.41
CA PRO A 198 -19.94 -20.05 11.57
C PRO A 198 -21.14 -19.24 11.07
N GLU A 199 -21.51 -18.18 11.78
CA GLU A 199 -22.62 -17.29 11.43
C GLU A 199 -22.13 -15.89 11.05
N VAL A 200 -20.88 -15.75 10.57
CA VAL A 200 -20.34 -14.44 10.18
C VAL A 200 -21.19 -13.80 9.09
N ARG A 201 -21.53 -12.53 9.30
CA ARG A 201 -22.21 -11.70 8.30
C ARG A 201 -21.35 -10.51 7.95
N PHE A 202 -21.62 -9.91 6.80
CA PHE A 202 -20.92 -8.73 6.31
C PHE A 202 -21.86 -7.57 6.12
N LEU A 203 -21.45 -6.38 6.57
CA LEU A 203 -22.06 -5.10 6.25
C LEU A 203 -21.03 -4.28 5.48
N ASN A 204 -21.31 -3.97 4.23
CA ASN A 204 -20.35 -3.34 3.33
C ASN A 204 -20.75 -1.90 3.03
N ILE A 205 -20.07 -0.95 3.65
CA ILE A 205 -20.22 0.49 3.41
C ILE A 205 -19.20 0.88 2.33
N ASN A 206 -19.68 1.19 1.13
CA ASN A 206 -18.81 1.55 0.02
C ASN A 206 -19.52 2.49 -0.97
N VAL A 207 -18.76 3.36 -1.63
CA VAL A 207 -19.28 4.20 -2.73
C VAL A 207 -19.45 3.41 -4.02
N SER A 208 -18.65 2.34 -4.21
CA SER A 208 -18.69 1.41 -5.35
C SER A 208 -19.75 0.35 -5.12
N ASN A 209 -20.70 0.25 -6.06
CA ASN A 209 -21.72 -0.79 -6.02
C ASN A 209 -21.10 -2.20 -6.11
N PHE A 210 -20.08 -2.38 -6.95
CA PHE A 210 -19.38 -3.66 -7.10
C PHE A 210 -18.77 -4.15 -5.79
N ASP A 211 -18.14 -3.26 -5.03
CA ASP A 211 -17.49 -3.62 -3.76
C ASP A 211 -18.49 -3.76 -2.61
N ALA A 212 -19.59 -3.02 -2.64
CA ALA A 212 -20.64 -3.11 -1.63
C ALA A 212 -21.36 -4.47 -1.62
N TRP A 213 -21.45 -5.15 -2.77
CA TRP A 213 -22.12 -6.45 -2.90
C TRP A 213 -21.23 -7.67 -2.63
N LYS A 214 -19.94 -7.47 -2.35
CA LYS A 214 -19.03 -8.60 -2.09
C LYS A 214 -19.41 -9.38 -0.84
N LEU A 215 -19.05 -10.66 -0.83
CA LEU A 215 -19.21 -11.60 0.29
C LEU A 215 -20.67 -11.82 0.70
N ASP A 216 -21.61 -11.65 -0.25
CA ASP A 216 -23.06 -11.73 0.01
C ASP A 216 -23.50 -10.85 1.20
N GLY A 217 -22.84 -9.71 1.33
CA GLY A 217 -23.04 -8.80 2.45
C GLY A 217 -24.22 -7.86 2.29
N ILE A 218 -24.65 -7.28 3.40
CA ILE A 218 -25.62 -6.18 3.44
C ILE A 218 -24.95 -4.96 2.83
N ALA A 219 -25.41 -4.52 1.66
CA ALA A 219 -24.83 -3.40 0.94
C ALA A 219 -25.36 -2.06 1.45
N MET A 220 -24.47 -1.19 1.91
CA MET A 220 -24.78 0.21 2.22
C MET A 220 -24.00 1.11 1.28
N LEU A 221 -24.64 1.50 0.18
CA LEU A 221 -24.00 2.27 -0.89
C LEU A 221 -23.92 3.75 -0.52
N ALA A 222 -22.85 4.13 0.15
CA ALA A 222 -22.66 5.47 0.69
C ALA A 222 -21.18 5.83 0.87
N ASP A 223 -20.89 7.13 0.99
CA ASP A 223 -19.63 7.64 1.49
C ASP A 223 -19.41 7.22 2.95
N ALA A 224 -18.19 6.91 3.32
CA ALA A 224 -17.87 6.40 4.65
C ALA A 224 -18.25 7.37 5.78
N ARG A 225 -18.01 8.68 5.60
CA ARG A 225 -18.35 9.69 6.62
C ARG A 225 -19.85 9.85 6.77
N GLU A 226 -20.59 9.94 5.66
CA GLU A 226 -22.05 10.07 5.68
C GLU A 226 -22.70 8.83 6.30
N ALA A 227 -22.23 7.63 5.94
CA ALA A 227 -22.74 6.38 6.47
C ALA A 227 -22.47 6.23 7.98
N MET A 228 -21.24 6.46 8.43
CA MET A 228 -20.88 6.33 9.85
C MET A 228 -21.62 7.37 10.69
N THR A 229 -21.81 8.59 10.19
CA THR A 229 -22.61 9.63 10.87
C THR A 229 -24.07 9.22 11.00
N ALA A 230 -24.68 8.67 9.94
CA ALA A 230 -26.07 8.21 9.95
C ALA A 230 -26.26 7.00 10.88
N LEU A 231 -25.33 6.06 10.90
CA LEU A 231 -25.35 4.91 11.81
C LEU A 231 -25.23 5.34 13.27
N ASP A 232 -24.31 6.28 13.59
CA ASP A 232 -24.16 6.81 14.94
C ASP A 232 -25.45 7.46 15.44
N ALA A 233 -26.08 8.28 14.59
CA ALA A 233 -27.36 8.92 14.92
C ALA A 233 -28.51 7.88 15.12
N ALA A 234 -28.60 6.87 14.26
CA ALA A 234 -29.66 5.86 14.33
C ALA A 234 -29.49 4.88 15.50
N LEU A 235 -28.30 4.69 16.03
CA LEU A 235 -27.99 3.83 17.18
C LEU A 235 -27.97 4.60 18.51
N ALA A 236 -28.07 5.92 18.52
CA ALA A 236 -27.82 6.78 19.68
C ALA A 236 -28.59 6.37 20.92
N ASP A 237 -29.88 6.06 20.76
CA ASP A 237 -30.81 5.73 21.86
C ASP A 237 -31.08 4.22 22.00
N SER A 238 -30.30 3.38 21.28
CA SER A 238 -30.56 1.93 21.24
C SER A 238 -30.06 1.17 22.47
N GLY A 239 -29.13 1.75 23.23
CA GLY A 239 -28.45 1.07 24.33
C GLY A 239 -27.55 -0.09 23.90
N TRP A 240 -27.36 -0.30 22.58
CA TRP A 240 -26.52 -1.39 22.06
C TRP A 240 -25.03 -1.11 22.30
N GLN A 241 -24.28 -2.17 22.65
CA GLN A 241 -22.84 -2.16 22.84
C GLN A 241 -22.24 -3.48 22.33
N ALA A 242 -21.02 -3.42 21.79
CA ALA A 242 -20.29 -4.62 21.39
C ALA A 242 -19.85 -5.45 22.61
N GLY A 243 -19.91 -6.76 22.46
CA GLY A 243 -19.65 -7.71 23.56
C GLY A 243 -18.21 -8.26 23.61
N TRP A 244 -17.21 -7.49 23.16
CA TRP A 244 -15.80 -7.92 23.17
C TRP A 244 -15.17 -7.89 24.57
N GLY A 245 -15.48 -6.90 25.39
CA GLY A 245 -14.96 -6.74 26.75
C GLY A 245 -13.42 -6.74 26.81
N ALA A 246 -12.86 -7.44 27.78
CA ALA A 246 -11.41 -7.54 28.00
C ALA A 246 -10.65 -8.31 26.91
N GLN A 247 -11.35 -8.91 25.94
CA GLN A 247 -10.70 -9.66 24.87
C GLN A 247 -9.84 -8.76 23.98
N ILE A 248 -10.25 -7.51 23.75
CA ILE A 248 -9.51 -6.53 22.95
C ILE A 248 -8.11 -6.31 23.58
N GLU A 249 -8.06 -5.97 24.85
CA GLU A 249 -6.79 -5.76 25.56
C GLU A 249 -5.91 -7.02 25.55
N SER A 250 -6.51 -8.19 25.76
CA SER A 250 -5.79 -9.47 25.76
C SER A 250 -5.08 -9.74 24.41
N VAL A 251 -5.74 -9.49 23.29
CA VAL A 251 -5.12 -9.71 21.96
C VAL A 251 -4.09 -8.63 21.63
N GLN A 252 -4.28 -7.39 22.07
CA GLN A 252 -3.32 -6.31 21.90
C GLN A 252 -2.02 -6.55 22.70
N LEU A 253 -2.11 -7.12 23.89
CA LEU A 253 -0.94 -7.52 24.66
C LEU A 253 -0.13 -8.62 23.94
N LYS A 254 -0.80 -9.63 23.36
CA LYS A 254 -0.14 -10.66 22.53
C LYS A 254 0.55 -10.06 21.31
N GLU A 255 -0.13 -9.13 20.64
CA GLU A 255 0.44 -8.40 19.49
C GLU A 255 1.69 -7.62 19.88
N THR A 256 1.63 -6.85 20.97
CA THR A 256 2.75 -6.05 21.46
C THR A 256 3.97 -6.94 21.76
N GLN A 257 3.75 -8.08 22.41
CA GLN A 257 4.83 -9.03 22.66
C GLN A 257 5.40 -9.60 21.37
N ARG A 258 4.56 -9.96 20.39
CA ARG A 258 4.99 -10.52 19.11
C ARG A 258 5.82 -9.52 18.31
N VAL A 259 5.38 -8.27 18.24
CA VAL A 259 6.12 -7.19 17.57
C VAL A 259 7.44 -6.91 18.27
N TYR A 260 7.45 -6.85 19.58
CA TYR A 260 8.69 -6.66 20.36
C TYR A 260 9.71 -7.75 20.03
N GLN A 261 9.31 -9.02 20.02
CA GLN A 261 10.17 -10.14 19.67
C GLN A 261 10.72 -10.02 18.23
N ALA A 262 9.87 -9.66 17.28
CA ALA A 262 10.26 -9.53 15.88
C ALA A 262 11.24 -8.37 15.64
N VAL A 263 11.01 -7.23 16.29
CA VAL A 263 11.82 -6.00 16.11
C VAL A 263 13.14 -6.13 16.86
N TRP A 264 13.10 -6.55 18.13
CA TRP A 264 14.26 -6.51 19.01
C TRP A 264 14.99 -7.84 19.11
N GLN A 265 14.47 -8.88 18.45
CA GLN A 265 15.11 -10.19 18.36
C GLN A 265 15.57 -10.70 19.72
N GLU A 266 14.65 -10.86 20.66
CA GLU A 266 14.95 -11.52 21.92
C GLU A 266 15.76 -12.81 21.65
N LYS A 267 16.66 -13.18 22.54
CA LYS A 267 17.56 -14.34 22.35
C LYS A 267 16.84 -15.63 21.98
N SER A 268 15.59 -15.77 22.38
CA SER A 268 14.70 -16.90 22.06
C SER A 268 13.95 -16.73 20.73
N PHE A 269 13.90 -15.54 20.17
CA PHE A 269 13.22 -15.27 18.91
C PHE A 269 14.17 -15.51 17.74
N VAL A 270 13.78 -16.37 16.86
CA VAL A 270 14.48 -16.63 15.60
C VAL A 270 13.49 -16.38 14.48
N PRO A 271 13.81 -15.53 13.50
CA PRO A 271 13.01 -15.42 12.28
C PRO A 271 12.81 -16.80 11.66
N GLU A 272 11.58 -17.17 11.40
CA GLU A 272 11.27 -18.52 10.92
C GLU A 272 11.66 -18.63 9.44
N ILE A 273 12.51 -19.60 9.14
CA ILE A 273 12.82 -20.08 7.80
C ILE A 273 12.32 -21.51 7.75
N ASP A 274 11.86 -21.94 6.59
CA ASP A 274 11.38 -23.31 6.41
C ASP A 274 12.42 -24.34 6.88
N ASP A 275 11.97 -25.39 7.57
CA ASP A 275 12.84 -26.37 8.24
C ASP A 275 13.78 -27.13 7.30
N HIS A 276 13.49 -27.16 5.99
CA HIS A 276 14.37 -27.81 5.01
C HIS A 276 15.60 -26.98 4.65
N LEU A 277 15.70 -25.72 5.09
CA LEU A 277 16.85 -24.87 4.83
C LEU A 277 17.83 -24.87 6.00
N ASP A 278 19.13 -25.11 5.71
CA ASP A 278 20.19 -24.84 6.65
C ASP A 278 20.39 -23.32 6.78
N ARG A 279 19.83 -22.77 7.85
CA ARG A 279 19.82 -21.34 8.14
C ARG A 279 21.22 -20.72 8.13
N GLU A 280 22.19 -21.40 8.70
CA GLU A 280 23.57 -20.89 8.76
C GLU A 280 24.19 -20.83 7.37
N SER A 281 23.93 -21.80 6.53
CA SER A 281 24.36 -21.79 5.12
C SER A 281 23.74 -20.63 4.33
N VAL A 282 22.43 -20.38 4.53
CA VAL A 282 21.72 -19.27 3.89
C VAL A 282 22.35 -17.91 4.24
N TYR A 283 22.70 -17.71 5.51
CA TYR A 283 23.23 -16.41 5.96
C TYR A 283 24.72 -16.23 5.75
N ARG A 284 25.50 -17.32 5.66
CA ARG A 284 26.95 -17.27 5.61
C ARG A 284 27.48 -16.45 4.43
N GLU A 285 27.00 -16.72 3.23
CA GLU A 285 27.44 -16.02 2.02
C GLU A 285 27.08 -14.53 2.11
N PHE A 286 25.86 -14.21 2.52
CA PHE A 286 25.42 -12.82 2.66
C PHE A 286 26.26 -12.05 3.69
N ARG A 287 26.53 -12.65 4.86
CA ARG A 287 27.38 -12.05 5.90
C ARG A 287 28.81 -11.85 5.45
N GLN A 288 29.37 -12.78 4.67
CA GLN A 288 30.73 -12.65 4.12
C GLN A 288 30.85 -11.44 3.17
N ILE A 289 29.78 -11.12 2.45
CA ILE A 289 29.79 -10.01 1.48
C ILE A 289 29.47 -8.68 2.18
N THR A 290 28.55 -8.68 3.17
CA THR A 290 27.95 -7.45 3.71
C THR A 290 28.38 -7.10 5.12
N ASP A 291 28.82 -8.10 5.90
CA ASP A 291 29.06 -8.01 7.36
C ASP A 291 27.79 -7.62 8.16
N SER A 292 26.60 -7.85 7.61
CA SER A 292 25.33 -7.49 8.23
C SER A 292 24.60 -8.70 8.82
N THR A 293 23.93 -8.46 9.95
CA THR A 293 23.00 -9.40 10.60
C THR A 293 21.61 -8.77 10.81
N LEU A 294 21.36 -7.62 10.20
CA LEU A 294 20.09 -6.90 10.34
C LEU A 294 18.95 -7.67 9.68
N THR A 295 17.80 -7.67 10.32
CA THR A 295 16.54 -8.12 9.71
C THR A 295 15.71 -6.93 9.26
N GLN A 296 14.82 -7.14 8.28
CA GLN A 296 13.90 -6.10 7.83
C GLN A 296 13.05 -5.54 8.98
N SER A 297 12.55 -6.40 9.85
CA SER A 297 11.72 -5.98 11.00
C SER A 297 12.50 -5.16 12.04
N SER A 298 13.77 -5.47 12.32
CA SER A 298 14.60 -4.67 13.24
C SER A 298 14.88 -3.27 12.69
N VAL A 299 15.14 -3.18 11.39
CA VAL A 299 15.29 -1.88 10.69
C VAL A 299 14.01 -1.06 10.77
N LEU A 300 12.85 -1.67 10.48
CA LEU A 300 11.55 -1.01 10.58
C LEU A 300 11.25 -0.51 12.00
N GLY A 301 11.63 -1.27 13.03
CA GLY A 301 11.51 -0.86 14.43
C GLY A 301 12.29 0.43 14.71
N VAL A 302 13.56 0.48 14.32
CA VAL A 302 14.41 1.67 14.50
C VAL A 302 13.86 2.87 13.71
N LEU A 303 13.41 2.66 12.47
CA LEU A 303 12.78 3.72 11.68
C LEU A 303 11.54 4.28 12.40
N ASN A 304 10.66 3.39 12.88
CA ASN A 304 9.44 3.79 13.57
C ASN A 304 9.70 4.59 14.86
N GLU A 305 10.78 4.30 15.57
CA GLU A 305 11.18 5.05 16.77
C GLU A 305 11.87 6.39 16.45
N THR A 306 12.72 6.39 15.41
CA THR A 306 13.64 7.50 15.14
C THR A 306 13.03 8.61 14.28
N LEU A 307 12.17 8.24 13.32
CA LEU A 307 11.57 9.22 12.41
C LEU A 307 10.57 10.13 13.15
N PRO A 308 10.41 11.40 12.74
CA PRO A 308 9.34 12.26 13.28
C PRO A 308 7.96 11.62 13.14
N ALA A 309 7.04 11.95 14.05
CA ALA A 309 5.67 11.42 14.00
C ALA A 309 4.94 11.78 12.70
N GLU A 310 5.23 12.96 12.18
CA GLU A 310 4.64 13.53 10.97
C GLU A 310 5.38 13.13 9.68
N ALA A 311 6.47 12.35 9.80
CA ALA A 311 7.18 11.86 8.62
C ALA A 311 6.28 10.94 7.79
N VAL A 312 6.22 11.22 6.49
CA VAL A 312 5.42 10.44 5.56
C VAL A 312 6.25 9.31 5.00
N ILE A 313 5.78 8.08 5.16
CA ILE A 313 6.39 6.92 4.52
C ILE A 313 5.60 6.49 3.29
N VAL A 314 6.33 6.06 2.27
CA VAL A 314 5.79 5.55 1.00
C VAL A 314 6.43 4.20 0.70
N ALA A 315 5.60 3.19 0.44
CA ALA A 315 6.04 1.85 0.05
C ALA A 315 5.05 1.25 -0.98
N ALA A 316 5.41 0.13 -1.59
CA ALA A 316 4.51 -0.54 -2.53
C ALA A 316 4.66 -2.06 -2.52
N ALA A 317 5.81 -2.60 -2.95
CA ALA A 317 5.91 -3.99 -3.34
C ALA A 317 6.83 -4.83 -2.45
N GLY A 318 6.74 -6.13 -2.60
CA GLY A 318 7.60 -7.12 -1.94
C GLY A 318 7.13 -7.52 -0.54
N SER A 319 8.04 -8.05 0.25
CA SER A 319 7.81 -8.42 1.65
C SER A 319 7.67 -7.21 2.59
N LEU A 320 8.27 -6.09 2.19
CA LEU A 320 8.31 -4.87 3.01
C LEU A 320 6.91 -4.34 3.41
N PRO A 321 5.90 -4.24 2.54
CA PRO A 321 4.55 -3.84 2.95
C PRO A 321 3.91 -4.79 3.96
N GLY A 322 4.22 -6.08 3.91
CA GLY A 322 3.74 -7.05 4.89
C GLY A 322 4.27 -6.74 6.29
N ASP A 323 5.57 -6.62 6.43
CA ASP A 323 6.19 -6.26 7.70
C ASP A 323 5.81 -4.86 8.17
N LEU A 324 5.66 -3.90 7.25
CA LEU A 324 5.13 -2.56 7.58
C LEU A 324 3.73 -2.63 8.19
N GLN A 325 2.83 -3.44 7.66
CA GLN A 325 1.50 -3.58 8.23
C GLN A 325 1.54 -4.14 9.65
N ARG A 326 2.44 -5.10 9.91
CA ARG A 326 2.63 -5.77 11.20
C ARG A 326 3.35 -4.91 12.23
N VAL A 327 4.45 -4.28 11.84
CA VAL A 327 5.39 -3.62 12.77
C VAL A 327 5.15 -2.12 12.91
N TRP A 328 4.82 -1.44 11.81
CA TRP A 328 4.72 0.02 11.81
C TRP A 328 3.54 0.54 12.62
N ARG A 329 3.80 1.49 13.51
CA ARG A 329 2.78 2.18 14.33
C ARG A 329 2.72 3.64 13.94
N ASN A 330 1.62 4.05 13.30
CA ASN A 330 1.40 5.44 12.92
C ASN A 330 1.18 6.29 14.16
N ARG A 331 1.98 7.34 14.30
CA ARG A 331 1.90 8.30 15.40
C ARG A 331 1.18 9.59 15.01
N ALA A 332 0.98 9.81 13.71
CA ALA A 332 0.16 10.87 13.15
C ALA A 332 -0.70 10.32 12.01
N GLU A 333 -1.83 10.98 11.75
CA GLU A 333 -2.74 10.60 10.68
C GLU A 333 -2.16 10.93 9.30
N ASN A 334 -2.56 10.13 8.29
CA ASN A 334 -2.19 10.34 6.89
C ASN A 334 -0.69 10.37 6.60
N THR A 335 0.12 9.68 7.40
CA THR A 335 1.58 9.56 7.23
C THR A 335 2.03 8.22 6.63
N TYR A 336 1.08 7.38 6.21
CA TYR A 336 1.34 6.05 5.65
C TYR A 336 0.68 5.92 4.29
N HIS A 337 1.48 5.75 3.23
CA HIS A 337 1.01 5.56 1.86
C HIS A 337 1.63 4.30 1.26
N VAL A 338 0.79 3.33 0.94
CA VAL A 338 1.21 2.08 0.30
C VAL A 338 0.33 1.81 -0.91
N GLU A 339 0.94 1.68 -2.08
CA GLU A 339 0.25 1.13 -3.25
C GLU A 339 0.19 -0.39 -3.07
N TYR A 340 -1.00 -0.91 -2.87
CA TYR A 340 -1.23 -2.33 -2.61
C TYR A 340 -2.34 -2.93 -3.49
N GLY A 341 -2.83 -2.16 -4.45
CA GLY A 341 -3.85 -2.62 -5.39
C GLY A 341 -3.30 -3.67 -6.34
N TYR A 342 -2.13 -3.39 -6.88
CA TYR A 342 -1.37 -4.28 -7.77
C TYR A 342 0.03 -4.58 -7.26
N SER A 343 0.45 -3.96 -6.16
CA SER A 343 1.80 -4.10 -5.58
C SER A 343 2.90 -3.80 -6.60
N CYS A 344 2.82 -2.59 -7.19
CA CYS A 344 3.67 -2.18 -8.32
C CYS A 344 5.10 -1.90 -7.88
N MET A 345 6.04 -2.74 -8.27
CA MET A 345 7.47 -2.46 -8.11
C MET A 345 7.88 -1.22 -8.91
N GLY A 346 8.74 -0.38 -8.32
CA GLY A 346 9.19 0.88 -8.92
C GLY A 346 8.30 2.09 -8.60
N TYR A 347 7.20 1.91 -7.87
CA TYR A 347 6.31 3.00 -7.44
C TYR A 347 6.92 3.89 -6.36
N GLU A 348 7.71 3.35 -5.46
CA GLU A 348 8.07 3.92 -4.16
C GLU A 348 8.81 5.25 -4.26
N VAL A 349 9.84 5.33 -5.11
CA VAL A 349 10.64 6.55 -5.29
C VAL A 349 9.81 7.65 -5.96
N ASN A 350 9.05 7.28 -6.98
CA ASN A 350 8.22 8.20 -7.75
C ASN A 350 7.09 8.78 -6.90
N ALA A 351 6.42 7.92 -6.14
CA ALA A 351 5.35 8.34 -5.25
C ALA A 351 5.85 9.20 -4.09
N ALA A 352 7.04 8.90 -3.55
CA ALA A 352 7.67 9.75 -2.54
C ALA A 352 7.92 11.18 -3.09
N LEU A 353 8.38 11.28 -4.34
CA LEU A 353 8.50 12.57 -5.02
C LEU A 353 7.12 13.24 -5.18
N GLY A 354 6.10 12.49 -5.61
CA GLY A 354 4.73 13.00 -5.71
C GLY A 354 4.18 13.53 -4.39
N VAL A 355 4.40 12.81 -3.29
CA VAL A 355 4.04 13.29 -1.94
C VAL A 355 4.79 14.56 -1.59
N LYS A 356 6.11 14.60 -1.85
CA LYS A 356 6.93 15.80 -1.56
C LYS A 356 6.47 17.03 -2.34
N LEU A 357 6.07 16.85 -3.61
CA LEU A 357 5.53 17.95 -4.42
C LEU A 357 4.15 18.42 -3.91
N ALA A 358 3.31 17.48 -3.45
CA ALA A 358 1.99 17.80 -2.88
C ALA A 358 2.08 18.40 -1.45
N GLN A 359 3.08 17.99 -0.68
CA GLN A 359 3.33 18.40 0.70
C GLN A 359 4.78 18.89 0.89
N PRO A 360 5.16 20.07 0.37
CA PRO A 360 6.55 20.51 0.32
C PRO A 360 7.25 20.61 1.68
N GLN A 361 6.49 20.77 2.76
CA GLN A 361 7.04 20.89 4.12
C GLN A 361 7.25 19.55 4.83
N SER A 362 6.66 18.47 4.31
CA SER A 362 6.77 17.15 4.95
C SER A 362 8.15 16.52 4.72
N GLU A 363 8.66 15.82 5.74
CA GLU A 363 9.75 14.87 5.58
C GLU A 363 9.18 13.59 4.96
N VAL A 364 9.69 13.18 3.79
CA VAL A 364 9.17 12.04 3.02
C VAL A 364 10.24 10.97 2.91
N TYR A 365 9.87 9.73 3.21
CA TYR A 365 10.72 8.56 3.14
C TYR A 365 10.12 7.52 2.19
N SER A 366 10.87 7.17 1.15
CA SER A 366 10.59 6.02 0.28
C SER A 366 11.19 4.77 0.92
N LEU A 367 10.38 3.83 1.33
CA LEU A 367 10.83 2.53 1.84
C LEU A 367 10.74 1.52 0.70
N VAL A 368 11.87 1.03 0.22
CA VAL A 368 11.95 0.29 -1.04
C VAL A 368 12.92 -0.89 -0.96
N GLY A 369 12.57 -2.03 -1.54
CA GLY A 369 13.49 -3.15 -1.73
C GLY A 369 14.43 -2.93 -2.92
N ASP A 370 15.56 -3.64 -2.94
CA ASP A 370 16.58 -3.59 -3.97
C ASP A 370 16.04 -3.88 -5.38
N GLY A 371 15.25 -4.94 -5.53
CA GLY A 371 14.62 -5.30 -6.80
C GLY A 371 13.66 -4.22 -7.33
N SER A 372 12.87 -3.62 -6.44
CA SER A 372 11.95 -2.54 -6.80
C SER A 372 12.70 -1.26 -7.16
N PHE A 373 13.74 -0.92 -6.40
CA PHE A 373 14.59 0.24 -6.69
C PHE A 373 15.25 0.14 -8.07
N MET A 374 15.74 -1.04 -8.45
CA MET A 374 16.36 -1.25 -9.77
C MET A 374 15.40 -1.00 -10.93
N MET A 375 14.10 -1.13 -10.72
CA MET A 375 13.12 -0.94 -11.81
C MET A 375 12.94 0.52 -12.20
N LEU A 376 12.92 1.44 -11.22
CA LEU A 376 12.64 2.84 -11.53
C LEU A 376 13.22 3.78 -10.45
N HIS A 377 14.53 3.95 -10.46
CA HIS A 377 15.24 4.86 -9.55
C HIS A 377 15.63 6.20 -10.19
N SER A 378 15.43 6.35 -11.51
CA SER A 378 15.86 7.54 -12.26
C SER A 378 15.12 8.82 -11.83
N GLU A 379 13.95 8.70 -11.19
CA GLU A 379 13.20 9.84 -10.65
C GLU A 379 13.91 10.56 -9.49
N LEU A 380 15.01 9.99 -8.98
CA LEU A 380 15.95 10.74 -8.14
C LEU A 380 16.51 11.97 -8.87
N VAL A 381 16.73 11.89 -10.19
CA VAL A 381 17.16 13.03 -10.99
C VAL A 381 16.07 14.10 -11.02
N THR A 382 14.80 13.71 -11.22
CA THR A 382 13.67 14.64 -11.17
C THR A 382 13.56 15.31 -9.80
N SER A 383 13.76 14.57 -8.70
CA SER A 383 13.75 15.15 -7.35
C SER A 383 14.81 16.23 -7.15
N LEU A 384 15.99 16.05 -7.76
CA LEU A 384 17.07 17.04 -7.73
C LEU A 384 16.73 18.26 -8.61
N GLN A 385 16.17 18.04 -9.81
CA GLN A 385 15.73 19.13 -10.71
C GLN A 385 14.66 20.01 -10.05
N GLU A 386 13.68 19.39 -9.41
CA GLU A 386 12.60 20.07 -8.70
C GLU A 386 13.02 20.62 -7.33
N ARG A 387 14.24 20.31 -6.87
CA ARG A 387 14.70 20.63 -5.49
C ARG A 387 13.73 20.10 -4.43
N ALA A 388 13.09 19.00 -4.72
CA ALA A 388 12.10 18.32 -3.90
C ALA A 388 12.77 17.14 -3.18
N LYS A 389 13.45 17.41 -2.06
CA LYS A 389 14.19 16.41 -1.28
C LYS A 389 13.29 15.26 -0.84
N ILE A 390 13.68 14.04 -1.17
CA ILE A 390 13.14 12.80 -0.63
C ILE A 390 14.25 11.96 0.00
N ASN A 391 13.91 11.11 0.98
CA ASN A 391 14.84 10.20 1.61
C ASN A 391 14.50 8.78 1.18
N VAL A 392 15.40 8.11 0.49
CA VAL A 392 15.24 6.69 0.10
C VAL A 392 15.89 5.82 1.16
N VAL A 393 15.12 4.93 1.75
CA VAL A 393 15.57 3.89 2.67
C VAL A 393 15.47 2.57 1.92
N LEU A 394 16.61 2.07 1.48
CA LEU A 394 16.72 0.89 0.64
C LEU A 394 17.02 -0.34 1.50
N PHE A 395 16.16 -1.36 1.40
CA PHE A 395 16.32 -2.67 2.02
C PHE A 395 16.95 -3.62 1.01
N ASP A 396 18.26 -3.83 1.12
CA ASP A 396 19.05 -4.66 0.20
C ASP A 396 19.28 -6.05 0.81
N ASN A 397 18.56 -7.03 0.31
CA ASN A 397 18.72 -8.44 0.65
C ASN A 397 19.24 -9.28 -0.52
N MET A 398 19.62 -8.64 -1.62
CA MET A 398 20.10 -9.26 -2.87
C MET A 398 19.11 -10.26 -3.48
N ALA A 399 17.80 -9.99 -3.31
CA ALA A 399 16.75 -10.88 -3.80
C ALA A 399 15.40 -10.19 -4.02
N ASN A 400 14.58 -10.78 -4.87
CA ASN A 400 13.14 -10.53 -4.89
C ASN A 400 12.50 -11.29 -3.70
N GLY A 401 12.67 -10.76 -2.48
CA GLY A 401 12.47 -11.46 -1.21
C GLY A 401 11.08 -12.08 -1.05
N CYS A 402 10.00 -11.38 -1.42
CA CYS A 402 8.63 -11.90 -1.32
C CYS A 402 8.44 -13.17 -2.16
N ILE A 403 8.85 -13.15 -3.42
CA ILE A 403 8.72 -14.32 -4.31
C ILE A 403 9.64 -15.45 -3.85
N ASN A 404 10.83 -15.10 -3.34
CA ASN A 404 11.75 -16.09 -2.78
C ASN A 404 11.14 -16.79 -1.54
N ASN A 405 10.51 -16.04 -0.65
CA ASN A 405 9.83 -16.58 0.52
C ASN A 405 8.67 -17.51 0.11
N LEU A 406 7.88 -17.14 -0.91
CA LEU A 406 6.82 -18.00 -1.45
C LEU A 406 7.36 -19.32 -2.02
N GLN A 407 8.49 -19.31 -2.72
CA GLN A 407 9.14 -20.55 -3.18
C GLN A 407 9.48 -21.46 -1.99
N MET A 408 10.11 -20.91 -0.96
CA MET A 408 10.51 -21.68 0.22
C MET A 408 9.31 -22.24 0.98
N GLU A 409 8.24 -21.46 1.14
CA GLU A 409 7.01 -21.93 1.82
C GLU A 409 6.36 -23.11 1.12
N HIS A 410 6.56 -23.22 -0.21
CA HIS A 410 6.10 -24.36 -1.00
C HIS A 410 7.14 -25.49 -1.13
N GLY A 411 8.20 -25.49 -0.30
CA GLY A 411 9.24 -26.49 -0.29
C GLY A 411 10.16 -26.45 -1.51
N MET A 412 10.26 -25.29 -2.17
CA MET A 412 11.10 -25.09 -3.34
C MET A 412 12.38 -24.35 -2.96
N ASP A 413 13.49 -24.73 -3.57
CA ASP A 413 14.72 -23.94 -3.52
C ASP A 413 14.56 -22.61 -4.28
N SER A 414 15.42 -21.64 -3.97
CA SER A 414 15.45 -20.36 -4.69
C SER A 414 15.74 -20.58 -6.18
N PHE A 415 14.85 -20.12 -7.04
CA PHE A 415 15.02 -20.24 -8.50
C PHE A 415 14.75 -18.88 -9.18
N GLY A 416 15.83 -18.21 -9.63
CA GLY A 416 15.75 -16.95 -10.35
C GLY A 416 15.26 -15.75 -9.52
N THR A 417 15.17 -15.89 -8.21
CA THR A 417 14.68 -14.85 -7.28
C THR A 417 15.79 -14.18 -6.48
N GLU A 418 16.98 -14.76 -6.46
CA GLU A 418 18.18 -14.14 -5.89
C GLU A 418 19.04 -13.51 -7.00
N PHE A 419 19.75 -12.45 -6.71
CA PHE A 419 20.67 -11.82 -7.65
C PHE A 419 22.00 -12.58 -7.65
N ARG A 420 22.11 -13.59 -8.51
CA ARG A 420 23.25 -14.49 -8.59
C ARG A 420 23.92 -14.46 -9.96
N TYR A 421 25.22 -14.65 -9.96
CA TYR A 421 25.95 -14.87 -11.21
C TYR A 421 25.49 -16.17 -11.89
N ARG A 422 25.44 -16.15 -13.21
CA ARG A 422 25.18 -17.35 -14.01
C ARG A 422 26.39 -18.26 -14.01
N GLN A 423 26.18 -19.52 -13.69
CA GLN A 423 27.24 -20.54 -13.79
C GLN A 423 27.39 -21.00 -15.25
N PRO A 424 28.62 -20.93 -15.83
CA PRO A 424 28.84 -21.32 -17.21
C PRO A 424 28.51 -22.81 -17.49
N GLU A 425 28.77 -23.68 -16.51
CA GLU A 425 28.61 -25.14 -16.64
C GLU A 425 27.17 -25.58 -16.72
N THR A 426 26.29 -24.95 -15.96
CA THR A 426 24.87 -25.32 -15.87
C THR A 426 23.96 -24.37 -16.63
N GLY A 427 24.42 -23.15 -16.94
CA GLY A 427 23.61 -22.09 -17.51
C GLY A 427 22.57 -21.53 -16.52
N GLN A 428 22.63 -21.87 -15.24
CA GLN A 428 21.69 -21.45 -14.20
C GLN A 428 22.23 -20.26 -13.37
N LEU A 429 21.33 -19.47 -12.77
CA LEU A 429 21.66 -18.39 -11.84
C LEU A 429 21.91 -18.95 -10.43
N GLN A 430 22.97 -19.72 -10.29
CA GLN A 430 23.34 -20.45 -9.06
C GLN A 430 24.79 -20.15 -8.60
N GLY A 431 25.45 -19.18 -9.22
CA GLY A 431 26.75 -18.68 -8.78
C GLY A 431 26.64 -17.87 -7.49
N GLY A 432 27.74 -17.18 -7.12
CA GLY A 432 27.76 -16.29 -5.97
C GLY A 432 26.75 -15.14 -6.11
N LEU A 433 26.37 -14.53 -4.99
CA LEU A 433 25.53 -13.33 -4.96
C LEU A 433 26.19 -12.16 -5.69
N VAL A 434 25.39 -11.32 -6.32
CA VAL A 434 25.83 -10.10 -7.03
C VAL A 434 25.67 -8.90 -6.09
N PRO A 435 26.74 -8.37 -5.49
CA PRO A 435 26.66 -7.23 -4.58
C PRO A 435 26.57 -5.92 -5.38
N VAL A 436 25.36 -5.43 -5.59
CA VAL A 436 25.12 -4.12 -6.23
C VAL A 436 25.42 -3.01 -5.24
N ASP A 437 26.16 -1.99 -5.68
CA ASP A 437 26.44 -0.79 -4.88
C ASP A 437 25.41 0.31 -5.18
N PHE A 438 24.27 0.24 -4.52
CA PHE A 438 23.17 1.20 -4.69
C PHE A 438 23.53 2.60 -4.18
N ALA A 439 24.36 2.69 -3.15
CA ALA A 439 24.86 3.95 -2.64
C ALA A 439 25.66 4.72 -3.72
N THR A 440 26.56 4.05 -4.42
CA THR A 440 27.32 4.64 -5.54
C THR A 440 26.41 5.02 -6.71
N ILE A 441 25.39 4.21 -7.03
CA ILE A 441 24.41 4.54 -8.09
C ILE A 441 23.69 5.87 -7.77
N ALA A 442 23.15 6.02 -6.58
CA ALA A 442 22.44 7.23 -6.17
C ALA A 442 23.39 8.43 -6.01
N ALA A 443 24.62 8.21 -5.53
CA ALA A 443 25.64 9.26 -5.47
C ALA A 443 26.01 9.77 -6.86
N GLY A 444 26.05 8.90 -7.87
CA GLY A 444 26.26 9.28 -9.28
C GLY A 444 25.18 10.23 -9.83
N TYR A 445 23.98 10.20 -9.32
CA TYR A 445 22.93 11.20 -9.61
C TYR A 445 23.13 12.53 -8.86
N GLY A 446 23.91 12.54 -7.79
CA GLY A 446 24.11 13.72 -6.93
C GLY A 446 23.40 13.65 -5.57
N CYS A 447 22.83 12.49 -5.21
CA CYS A 447 22.26 12.26 -3.89
C CYS A 447 23.36 12.13 -2.82
N LYS A 448 23.02 12.38 -1.56
CA LYS A 448 23.86 12.00 -0.41
C LYS A 448 23.52 10.57 0.02
N THR A 449 24.55 9.76 0.27
CA THR A 449 24.34 8.32 0.46
C THR A 449 25.12 7.76 1.63
N TRP A 450 24.58 6.70 2.25
CA TRP A 450 25.20 5.90 3.30
C TRP A 450 24.99 4.42 3.01
N ARG A 451 25.97 3.63 3.38
CA ARG A 451 25.85 2.16 3.46
C ARG A 451 25.78 1.78 4.94
N VAL A 452 24.83 0.92 5.29
CA VAL A 452 24.51 0.60 6.69
C VAL A 452 24.44 -0.92 6.88
N THR A 453 25.14 -1.41 7.90
CA THR A 453 25.17 -2.84 8.29
C THR A 453 24.83 -3.06 9.77
N THR A 454 24.70 -1.97 10.55
CA THR A 454 24.34 -2.00 11.97
C THR A 454 23.22 -1.00 12.30
N LEU A 455 22.48 -1.25 13.38
CA LEU A 455 21.40 -0.32 13.83
C LEU A 455 21.96 1.04 14.29
N ASP A 456 23.18 1.10 14.80
CA ASP A 456 23.80 2.37 15.20
C ASP A 456 24.20 3.21 13.99
N GLU A 457 24.76 2.58 12.95
CA GLU A 457 25.01 3.24 11.67
C GLU A 457 23.71 3.75 11.06
N LEU A 458 22.61 2.99 11.16
CA LEU A 458 21.29 3.42 10.69
C LEU A 458 20.85 4.70 11.39
N ARG A 459 20.93 4.76 12.72
CA ARG A 459 20.55 5.97 13.48
C ARG A 459 21.37 7.18 13.06
N HIS A 460 22.70 7.01 12.90
CA HIS A 460 23.58 8.07 12.44
C HIS A 460 23.25 8.52 11.01
N ALA A 461 22.99 7.59 10.10
CA ALA A 461 22.63 7.89 8.71
C ALA A 461 21.29 8.64 8.62
N LEU A 462 20.28 8.23 9.38
CA LEU A 462 18.98 8.92 9.44
C LEU A 462 19.12 10.35 9.94
N ASP A 463 19.90 10.54 11.01
CA ASP A 463 20.14 11.87 11.56
C ASP A 463 20.94 12.77 10.60
N ALA A 464 21.91 12.21 9.88
CA ALA A 464 22.66 12.93 8.84
C ALA A 464 21.76 13.25 7.64
N ALA A 465 20.95 12.29 7.14
CA ALA A 465 20.05 12.47 6.01
C ALA A 465 19.03 13.58 6.26
N ARG A 466 18.51 13.71 7.48
CA ARG A 466 17.58 14.80 7.83
C ARG A 466 18.18 16.19 7.67
N ARG A 467 19.48 16.35 7.90
CA ARG A 467 20.19 17.63 7.77
C ARG A 467 20.55 18.01 6.34
N GLU A 468 20.50 17.05 5.42
CA GLU A 468 20.81 17.30 4.01
C GLU A 468 19.71 18.13 3.33
N THR A 469 20.10 18.86 2.31
CA THR A 469 19.21 19.71 1.49
C THR A 469 18.86 19.07 0.14
N VAL A 470 19.53 18.00 -0.22
CA VAL A 470 19.30 17.22 -1.43
C VAL A 470 18.73 15.85 -1.08
N SER A 471 18.18 15.17 -2.07
CA SER A 471 17.68 13.80 -1.89
C SER A 471 18.78 12.86 -1.40
N THR A 472 18.39 11.89 -0.58
CA THR A 472 19.30 10.98 0.12
C THR A 472 18.96 9.53 -0.16
N LEU A 473 19.97 8.65 -0.06
CA LEU A 473 19.76 7.20 -0.07
C LEU A 473 20.56 6.54 1.06
N ILE A 474 19.87 5.72 1.85
CA ILE A 474 20.48 4.87 2.88
C ILE A 474 20.34 3.42 2.41
N ASP A 475 21.45 2.81 1.98
CA ASP A 475 21.53 1.41 1.54
C ASP A 475 21.75 0.52 2.76
N ILE A 476 20.73 -0.19 3.19
CA ILE A 476 20.73 -1.01 4.39
C ILE A 476 20.78 -2.49 3.99
N LYS A 477 21.86 -3.16 4.38
CA LYS A 477 22.01 -4.59 4.12
C LYS A 477 21.21 -5.39 5.15
N VAL A 478 20.16 -6.07 4.68
CA VAL A 478 19.27 -6.89 5.52
C VAL A 478 19.35 -8.35 5.12
N LEU A 479 19.29 -9.26 6.10
CA LEU A 479 19.38 -10.71 5.85
C LEU A 479 18.26 -11.16 4.89
N PRO A 480 18.59 -11.96 3.88
CA PRO A 480 17.60 -12.58 3.00
C PRO A 480 16.83 -13.69 3.74
N LYS A 481 15.71 -14.12 3.18
CA LYS A 481 14.96 -15.31 3.63
C LYS A 481 14.54 -15.25 5.12
N THR A 482 14.39 -14.06 5.67
CA THR A 482 13.83 -13.88 7.00
C THR A 482 12.33 -13.73 6.87
N MET A 483 11.59 -14.62 7.51
CA MET A 483 10.13 -14.57 7.58
C MET A 483 9.70 -14.56 9.04
N VAL A 484 8.63 -13.83 9.34
CA VAL A 484 8.04 -13.78 10.67
C VAL A 484 6.63 -14.35 10.59
N HIS A 485 6.45 -15.58 11.09
CA HIS A 485 5.19 -16.31 11.07
C HIS A 485 4.32 -16.07 12.32
N LYS A 486 3.20 -16.79 12.40
CA LYS A 486 2.31 -16.82 13.57
C LYS A 486 1.53 -15.54 13.83
N TYR A 487 1.17 -14.82 12.75
CA TYR A 487 0.24 -13.70 12.81
C TYR A 487 -1.22 -14.10 12.60
N GLY A 488 -1.51 -15.39 12.61
CA GLY A 488 -2.88 -15.90 12.58
C GLY A 488 -3.50 -16.03 11.19
N SER A 489 -2.73 -15.83 10.12
CA SER A 489 -3.11 -16.21 8.75
C SER A 489 -2.70 -17.66 8.46
N TRP A 490 -3.25 -18.24 7.40
CA TRP A 490 -2.88 -19.58 6.93
C TRP A 490 -1.74 -19.55 5.89
N TRP A 491 -1.50 -18.40 5.30
CA TRP A 491 -0.52 -18.16 4.26
C TRP A 491 0.43 -17.05 4.71
N ASN A 492 1.71 -17.21 4.51
CA ASN A 492 2.70 -16.25 4.98
C ASN A 492 3.42 -15.61 3.78
N VAL A 493 3.18 -14.35 3.57
CA VAL A 493 3.84 -13.53 2.55
C VAL A 493 4.60 -12.41 3.24
N GLY A 494 5.90 -12.42 3.14
CA GLY A 494 6.71 -11.32 3.68
C GLY A 494 7.47 -11.63 4.93
#